data_80ccf243f239673f4bf028638e4ea2ba
#
_entry.id   80ccf243f239673f4bf028638e4ea2ba
#
_cell.length_a   1.000
_cell.length_b   1.000
_cell.length_c   1.000
_cell.angle_alpha   90.00
_cell.angle_beta   90.00
_cell.angle_gamma   90.00
#
_symmetry.space_group_name_H-M   'P 1'
#
loop_
_entity.id
_entity.type
_entity.pdbx_description
1 polymer ?
#
loop_
_entity_poly.entity_id
_entity_poly.type
_entity_poly.pdbx_seq_one_letter_code
_entity_poly.pdbx_strand_id
1 'polypeptide(L)'
;MLRNIIVLLVLSINICHAQYKNSVWCFGDSARIDFVNGTATAGSSVVRSRGTCTSIADSADNLLFYTADDPNNVPLYLRKGTVYNKLNAVMDNGDTLVGLAWYNEHIIIPNPAGNNRFYIFHLTASLGAGGANNGLFYSVVDLNYNNGLGKVTAKNQHLITTDYLTDAMAAVKHGNGRDWWMVCKPTYSGATGVIPSDTLYVYLVTPDSIHEPMKQRIGTDRGWGLGNFTFSNAGDKLSVVMSDGIIEVFNFDRCFGILSNANIIYDIPMFSDGNNAFSGSAFSPNDSLLYVTQGVYLPPYYILQIDLSNNDIDTVAQVTSFGSSFTRGTGALRLAPDGKIYIATIARDSNGGIWFPYPNNFYSPDNMYLASIDSPNVKSTGCSYNPYSIYLGGKRCYFGLPNNPDYELGALQGSGCDTLTALKQDPEIAKNNLFVYPNPAKDFVTIAFSKAVRTTCNLRLFNVLNKEVYRQNFVQQKVTVPIANLAKGIYIVEVSNNGFKEYAKFVKE
;
A
#
# COMPACT_ATOMS: atom_id res chain seq x y z
N MET A 1 -57.86 -30.73 2.63
CA MET A 1 -57.14 -29.73 3.42
C MET A 1 -55.71 -29.63 2.88
N LEU A 2 -55.49 -28.71 1.93
CA LEU A 2 -54.13 -28.43 1.43
C LEU A 2 -53.47 -27.41 2.36
N ARG A 3 -52.32 -27.77 2.95
CA ARG A 3 -51.49 -26.89 3.75
C ARG A 3 -50.48 -26.21 2.81
N ASN A 4 -50.69 -24.92 2.55
CA ASN A 4 -49.73 -24.10 1.83
C ASN A 4 -48.48 -23.90 2.69
N ILE A 5 -47.34 -24.42 2.23
CA ILE A 5 -46.04 -24.14 2.78
C ILE A 5 -45.52 -22.91 2.02
N ILE A 6 -45.48 -21.76 2.68
CA ILE A 6 -44.77 -20.56 2.18
C ILE A 6 -43.29 -20.75 2.50
N VAL A 7 -42.50 -21.02 1.47
CA VAL A 7 -41.04 -20.99 1.57
C VAL A 7 -40.62 -19.54 1.44
N LEU A 8 -40.18 -18.92 2.55
CA LEU A 8 -39.56 -17.61 2.56
C LEU A 8 -38.12 -17.77 2.05
N LEU A 9 -37.90 -17.37 0.81
CA LEU A 9 -36.55 -17.25 0.24
C LEU A 9 -35.89 -16.02 0.86
N VAL A 10 -35.06 -16.21 1.87
CA VAL A 10 -34.17 -15.14 2.40
C VAL A 10 -33.05 -14.98 1.40
N LEU A 11 -33.14 -13.99 0.51
CA LEU A 11 -32.02 -13.51 -0.27
C LEU A 11 -31.00 -12.86 0.70
N SER A 12 -29.94 -13.58 1.04
CA SER A 12 -28.75 -12.99 1.64
C SER A 12 -28.11 -12.09 0.57
N ILE A 13 -28.28 -10.79 0.69
CA ILE A 13 -27.52 -9.81 -0.06
C ILE A 13 -26.09 -9.91 0.46
N ASN A 14 -25.27 -10.73 -0.18
CA ASN A 14 -23.82 -10.64 -0.03
C ASN A 14 -23.44 -9.28 -0.61
N ILE A 15 -23.17 -8.31 0.24
CA ILE A 15 -22.46 -7.10 -0.16
C ILE A 15 -21.04 -7.57 -0.48
N CYS A 16 -20.84 -8.00 -1.72
CA CYS A 16 -19.52 -8.27 -2.26
C CYS A 16 -18.82 -6.91 -2.36
N HIS A 17 -17.99 -6.57 -1.37
CA HIS A 17 -17.05 -5.47 -1.54
C HIS A 17 -16.20 -5.84 -2.75
N ALA A 18 -16.22 -4.98 -3.77
CA ALA A 18 -15.37 -5.16 -4.94
C ALA A 18 -13.92 -5.29 -4.45
N GLN A 19 -13.34 -6.47 -4.63
CA GLN A 19 -11.97 -6.73 -4.29
C GLN A 19 -11.12 -6.30 -5.49
N TYR A 20 -10.21 -5.36 -5.27
CA TYR A 20 -9.29 -4.91 -6.30
C TYR A 20 -8.02 -5.73 -6.22
N LYS A 21 -7.29 -5.82 -7.35
CA LYS A 21 -6.10 -6.65 -7.47
C LYS A 21 -4.92 -5.90 -8.07
N ASN A 22 -3.74 -6.41 -7.77
CA ASN A 22 -2.46 -6.02 -8.35
C ASN A 22 -2.07 -6.91 -9.53
N SER A 23 -3.04 -7.39 -10.30
CA SER A 23 -2.85 -8.39 -11.34
C SER A 23 -2.50 -7.83 -12.72
N VAL A 24 -2.52 -6.51 -12.91
CA VAL A 24 -2.13 -5.86 -14.18
C VAL A 24 -1.12 -4.77 -13.90
N TRP A 25 0.02 -4.85 -14.55
CA TRP A 25 1.11 -3.88 -14.44
C TRP A 25 1.31 -3.13 -15.76
N CYS A 26 1.19 -1.79 -15.74
CA CYS A 26 1.47 -0.91 -16.87
C CYS A 26 2.67 -0.02 -16.51
N PHE A 27 3.79 -0.11 -17.28
CA PHE A 27 5.04 0.55 -16.92
C PHE A 27 5.96 0.79 -18.13
N GLY A 28 7.10 1.44 -17.87
CA GLY A 28 8.21 1.60 -18.81
C GLY A 28 7.83 2.37 -20.07
N ASP A 29 8.18 1.82 -21.22
CA ASP A 29 7.84 2.34 -22.55
C ASP A 29 6.86 1.38 -23.21
N SER A 30 5.59 1.60 -22.95
CA SER A 30 4.44 0.86 -23.47
C SER A 30 4.33 -0.59 -23.01
N ALA A 31 5.04 -0.99 -21.96
CA ALA A 31 5.00 -2.33 -21.42
C ALA A 31 3.75 -2.56 -20.54
N ARG A 32 3.27 -3.80 -20.56
CA ARG A 32 2.22 -4.32 -19.69
C ARG A 32 2.52 -5.77 -19.38
N ILE A 33 2.20 -6.20 -18.16
CA ILE A 33 2.15 -7.60 -17.76
C ILE A 33 0.79 -7.85 -17.11
N ASP A 34 0.15 -8.93 -17.52
CA ASP A 34 -1.07 -9.46 -16.89
C ASP A 34 -0.72 -10.74 -16.15
N PHE A 35 -1.11 -10.80 -14.86
CA PHE A 35 -0.95 -11.97 -14.01
C PHE A 35 -2.31 -12.66 -13.87
N VAL A 36 -2.54 -13.69 -14.70
CA VAL A 36 -3.79 -14.44 -14.68
C VAL A 36 -3.50 -15.87 -14.28
N ASN A 37 -4.20 -16.37 -13.26
CA ASN A 37 -4.02 -17.74 -12.73
C ASN A 37 -2.54 -18.08 -12.42
N GLY A 38 -1.81 -17.13 -11.84
CA GLY A 38 -0.40 -17.31 -11.48
C GLY A 38 0.57 -17.34 -12.65
N THR A 39 0.15 -16.91 -13.85
CA THR A 39 0.99 -16.84 -15.04
C THR A 39 1.15 -15.39 -15.49
N ALA A 40 2.40 -14.95 -15.63
CA ALA A 40 2.74 -13.64 -16.15
C ALA A 40 2.73 -13.65 -17.69
N THR A 41 1.97 -12.75 -18.30
CA THR A 41 1.85 -12.62 -19.76
C THR A 41 2.12 -11.19 -20.19
N ALA A 42 3.02 -10.99 -21.15
CA ALA A 42 3.33 -9.68 -21.69
C ALA A 42 2.19 -9.14 -22.56
N GLY A 43 1.85 -7.87 -22.37
CA GLY A 43 0.86 -7.11 -23.13
C GLY A 43 1.39 -5.74 -23.53
N SER A 44 0.47 -4.83 -23.85
CA SER A 44 0.81 -3.47 -24.25
C SER A 44 -0.02 -2.44 -23.49
N SER A 45 0.61 -1.32 -23.16
CA SER A 45 -0.02 -0.10 -22.65
C SER A 45 0.38 1.10 -23.52
N VAL A 46 0.01 2.31 -23.10
CA VAL A 46 0.53 3.55 -23.68
C VAL A 46 1.38 4.35 -22.70
N VAL A 47 1.77 3.72 -21.60
CA VAL A 47 2.67 4.33 -20.60
C VAL A 47 3.99 4.69 -21.27
N ARG A 48 4.48 5.89 -20.97
CA ARG A 48 5.85 6.31 -21.18
C ARG A 48 6.37 6.87 -19.88
N SER A 49 6.91 6.01 -19.04
CA SER A 49 7.35 6.40 -17.71
C SER A 49 8.79 5.96 -17.45
N ARG A 50 9.55 6.88 -16.90
CA ARG A 50 10.88 6.55 -16.35
C ARG A 50 10.76 5.63 -15.15
N GLY A 51 9.81 5.92 -14.24
CA GLY A 51 9.61 5.16 -13.01
C GLY A 51 8.21 5.30 -12.44
N THR A 52 7.69 6.51 -12.40
CA THR A 52 6.40 6.82 -11.80
C THR A 52 5.25 6.20 -12.59
N CYS A 53 4.70 5.11 -12.09
CA CYS A 53 3.52 4.46 -12.64
C CYS A 53 2.78 3.67 -11.56
N THR A 54 1.47 3.49 -11.74
CA THR A 54 0.63 2.64 -10.90
C THR A 54 -0.59 2.21 -11.70
N SER A 55 -1.13 1.03 -11.42
CA SER A 55 -2.27 0.44 -12.14
C SER A 55 -3.15 -0.36 -11.18
N ILE A 56 -4.42 -0.50 -11.50
CA ILE A 56 -5.37 -1.25 -10.66
C ILE A 56 -6.30 -2.10 -11.54
N ALA A 57 -6.58 -3.32 -11.09
CA ALA A 57 -7.50 -4.25 -11.71
C ALA A 57 -8.70 -4.55 -10.79
N ASP A 58 -9.78 -5.06 -11.37
CA ASP A 58 -10.94 -5.57 -10.63
C ASP A 58 -10.69 -7.01 -10.12
N SER A 59 -11.67 -7.56 -9.39
CA SER A 59 -11.60 -8.92 -8.85
C SER A 59 -11.55 -10.03 -9.91
N ALA A 60 -11.88 -9.71 -11.16
CA ALA A 60 -11.82 -10.61 -12.30
C ALA A 60 -10.55 -10.42 -13.14
N ASP A 61 -9.52 -9.73 -12.61
CA ASP A 61 -8.24 -9.45 -13.25
C ASP A 61 -8.32 -8.51 -14.48
N ASN A 62 -9.43 -7.76 -14.64
CA ASN A 62 -9.54 -6.78 -15.71
C ASN A 62 -8.92 -5.45 -15.28
N LEU A 63 -8.09 -4.87 -16.13
CA LEU A 63 -7.58 -3.52 -15.92
C LEU A 63 -8.74 -2.52 -15.81
N LEU A 64 -8.72 -1.70 -14.75
CA LEU A 64 -9.66 -0.60 -14.56
C LEU A 64 -9.12 0.71 -15.15
N PHE A 65 -7.96 1.13 -14.65
CA PHE A 65 -7.23 2.29 -15.14
C PHE A 65 -5.79 2.26 -14.62
N TYR A 66 -4.97 3.17 -15.12
CA TYR A 66 -3.59 3.34 -14.67
C TYR A 66 -3.16 4.80 -14.83
N THR A 67 -2.07 5.16 -14.17
CA THR A 67 -1.50 6.50 -14.27
C THR A 67 0.01 6.43 -14.33
N ALA A 68 0.60 7.38 -15.01
CA ALA A 68 2.04 7.53 -15.13
C ALA A 68 2.43 8.98 -15.42
N ASP A 69 3.62 9.35 -15.02
CA ASP A 69 4.21 10.62 -15.45
C ASP A 69 5.00 10.41 -16.73
N ASP A 70 4.69 11.21 -17.75
CA ASP A 70 5.43 11.22 -19.02
C ASP A 70 6.48 12.34 -19.01
N PRO A 71 7.77 12.01 -19.06
CA PRO A 71 8.84 13.00 -19.04
C PRO A 71 9.05 13.78 -20.35
N ASN A 72 8.39 13.41 -21.45
CA ASN A 72 8.33 14.02 -22.81
C ASN A 72 9.29 15.20 -23.07
N ASN A 73 10.60 15.03 -22.96
CA ASN A 73 11.62 16.03 -23.31
C ASN A 73 11.35 17.47 -22.86
N VAL A 74 10.47 17.68 -21.88
CA VAL A 74 10.15 18.96 -21.31
C VAL A 74 10.94 19.18 -20.03
N PRO A 75 11.27 20.42 -19.66
CA PRO A 75 11.87 20.73 -18.37
C PRO A 75 11.09 20.11 -17.21
N LEU A 76 11.77 19.74 -16.11
CA LEU A 76 11.20 19.06 -14.95
C LEU A 76 9.89 19.71 -14.45
N TYR A 77 9.86 21.05 -14.37
CA TYR A 77 8.70 21.80 -13.88
C TYR A 77 7.49 21.81 -14.83
N LEU A 78 7.64 21.28 -16.05
CA LEU A 78 6.55 21.14 -17.03
C LEU A 78 6.07 19.68 -17.16
N ARG A 79 6.71 18.73 -16.49
CA ARG A 79 6.31 17.33 -16.52
C ARG A 79 4.97 17.18 -15.81
N LYS A 80 4.17 16.26 -16.30
CA LYS A 80 2.81 16.04 -15.80
C LYS A 80 2.43 14.58 -15.91
N GLY A 81 1.66 14.13 -14.90
CA GLY A 81 1.04 12.84 -14.93
C GLY A 81 -0.22 12.79 -15.77
N THR A 82 -0.54 11.59 -16.25
CA THR A 82 -1.74 11.31 -17.03
C THR A 82 -2.42 10.05 -16.51
N VAL A 83 -3.74 10.11 -16.39
CA VAL A 83 -4.60 8.96 -16.09
C VAL A 83 -5.14 8.39 -17.40
N TYR A 84 -4.93 7.10 -17.60
CA TYR A 84 -5.42 6.36 -18.76
C TYR A 84 -6.49 5.37 -18.34
N ASN A 85 -7.57 5.27 -19.11
CA ASN A 85 -8.62 4.28 -18.89
C ASN A 85 -8.20 2.89 -19.41
N LYS A 86 -9.03 1.89 -19.17
CA LYS A 86 -8.80 0.50 -19.58
C LYS A 86 -8.66 0.30 -21.10
N LEU A 87 -9.05 1.26 -21.93
CA LEU A 87 -8.89 1.24 -23.38
C LEU A 87 -7.62 1.96 -23.86
N ASN A 88 -6.72 2.31 -22.95
CA ASN A 88 -5.49 3.06 -23.22
C ASN A 88 -5.72 4.50 -23.74
N ALA A 89 -6.91 5.06 -23.56
CA ALA A 89 -7.19 6.46 -23.85
C ALA A 89 -7.02 7.32 -22.60
N VAL A 90 -6.64 8.58 -22.77
CA VAL A 90 -6.63 9.54 -21.67
C VAL A 90 -8.04 9.63 -21.07
N MET A 91 -8.13 9.45 -19.77
CA MET A 91 -9.41 9.54 -19.05
C MET A 91 -9.94 10.98 -19.11
N ASP A 92 -11.27 11.16 -19.12
CA ASP A 92 -11.88 12.49 -19.06
C ASP A 92 -11.31 13.30 -17.88
N ASN A 93 -10.78 14.50 -18.16
CA ASN A 93 -10.03 15.33 -17.23
C ASN A 93 -8.79 14.65 -16.57
N GLY A 94 -8.27 13.57 -17.18
CA GLY A 94 -7.16 12.77 -16.63
C GLY A 94 -5.78 13.25 -17.03
N ASP A 95 -5.65 14.31 -17.81
CA ASP A 95 -4.40 14.96 -18.16
C ASP A 95 -3.87 15.86 -17.03
N THR A 96 -2.62 16.24 -17.09
CA THR A 96 -2.04 17.31 -16.27
C THR A 96 -2.09 17.12 -14.74
N LEU A 97 -1.93 15.89 -14.24
CA LEU A 97 -1.62 15.68 -12.84
C LEU A 97 -0.25 16.29 -12.53
N VAL A 98 -0.13 16.89 -11.35
CA VAL A 98 1.17 17.41 -10.88
C VAL A 98 2.10 16.24 -10.60
N GLY A 99 3.32 16.26 -11.15
CA GLY A 99 4.35 15.21 -10.97
C GLY A 99 5.67 15.66 -11.56
N LEU A 100 6.76 14.93 -11.30
CA LEU A 100 8.10 15.20 -11.82
C LEU A 100 8.67 14.08 -12.69
N ALA A 101 7.98 12.95 -12.78
CA ALA A 101 8.35 11.79 -13.57
C ALA A 101 9.68 11.13 -13.14
N TRP A 102 9.90 10.97 -11.82
CA TRP A 102 11.06 10.26 -11.30
C TRP A 102 10.79 8.77 -11.11
N TYR A 103 10.36 8.31 -9.89
CA TYR A 103 10.25 6.85 -9.62
C TYR A 103 8.94 6.40 -8.97
N ASN A 104 8.61 6.82 -7.75
CA ASN A 104 7.49 6.28 -6.97
C ASN A 104 6.52 7.37 -6.53
N GLU A 105 6.24 8.30 -7.43
CA GLU A 105 5.46 9.50 -7.12
C GLU A 105 3.95 9.32 -7.18
N HIS A 106 3.45 8.18 -7.67
CA HIS A 106 2.01 7.89 -7.77
C HIS A 106 1.64 6.63 -7.00
N ILE A 107 0.47 6.66 -6.37
CA ILE A 107 -0.16 5.48 -5.78
C ILE A 107 -1.68 5.57 -5.91
N ILE A 108 -2.35 4.48 -6.29
CA ILE A 108 -3.81 4.40 -6.36
C ILE A 108 -4.33 3.74 -5.08
N ILE A 109 -5.29 4.37 -4.42
CA ILE A 109 -5.99 3.83 -3.26
C ILE A 109 -7.48 3.83 -3.54
N PRO A 110 -8.17 2.65 -3.50
CA PRO A 110 -9.62 2.61 -3.58
C PRO A 110 -10.25 3.43 -2.45
N ASN A 111 -11.27 4.23 -2.77
CA ASN A 111 -12.00 4.95 -1.73
C ASN A 111 -12.66 3.94 -0.77
N PRO A 112 -12.39 4.01 0.55
CA PRO A 112 -12.96 3.09 1.52
C PRO A 112 -14.50 3.07 1.59
N ALA A 113 -15.17 4.11 1.10
CA ALA A 113 -16.63 4.13 0.95
C ALA A 113 -17.14 3.19 -0.16
N GLY A 114 -16.27 2.63 -0.98
CA GLY A 114 -16.63 1.92 -2.20
C GLY A 114 -16.99 2.91 -3.31
N ASN A 115 -18.14 2.76 -3.94
CA ASN A 115 -18.72 3.71 -4.93
C ASN A 115 -17.94 3.83 -6.25
N ASN A 116 -17.06 2.88 -6.58
CA ASN A 116 -16.21 2.91 -7.78
C ASN A 116 -15.36 4.19 -7.89
N ARG A 117 -14.99 4.76 -6.74
CA ARG A 117 -14.10 5.91 -6.64
C ARG A 117 -12.74 5.52 -6.13
N PHE A 118 -11.73 6.28 -6.55
CA PHE A 118 -10.33 6.02 -6.23
C PHE A 118 -9.62 7.34 -5.98
N TYR A 119 -8.72 7.33 -5.02
CA TYR A 119 -7.74 8.39 -4.84
C TYR A 119 -6.48 8.03 -5.62
N ILE A 120 -5.93 8.97 -6.37
CA ILE A 120 -4.56 8.93 -6.85
C ILE A 120 -3.80 9.92 -5.97
N PHE A 121 -2.95 9.42 -5.08
CA PHE A 121 -1.98 10.27 -4.41
C PHE A 121 -0.79 10.46 -5.35
N HIS A 122 -0.33 11.69 -5.45
CA HIS A 122 0.81 12.04 -6.28
C HIS A 122 1.61 13.17 -5.64
N LEU A 123 2.91 13.13 -5.78
CA LEU A 123 3.82 14.08 -5.16
C LEU A 123 4.82 14.63 -6.17
N THR A 124 5.46 15.72 -5.79
CA THR A 124 6.64 16.23 -6.47
C THR A 124 7.85 16.08 -5.58
N ALA A 125 8.80 15.26 -6.00
CA ALA A 125 10.08 15.14 -5.31
C ALA A 125 10.89 16.44 -5.46
N SER A 126 11.48 16.91 -4.37
CA SER A 126 12.32 18.08 -4.42
C SER A 126 13.75 17.71 -4.81
N LEU A 127 14.06 17.80 -6.07
CA LEU A 127 15.44 17.72 -6.58
C LEU A 127 16.02 19.10 -6.92
N GLY A 128 15.67 20.11 -6.13
CA GLY A 128 16.26 21.45 -6.25
C GLY A 128 15.78 22.27 -7.42
N ALA A 129 14.76 21.87 -8.16
CA ALA A 129 14.12 22.70 -9.16
C ALA A 129 13.04 23.53 -8.46
N GLY A 130 13.33 24.79 -8.19
CA GLY A 130 12.37 25.76 -7.67
C GLY A 130 11.14 25.86 -8.57
N GLY A 131 10.10 25.12 -8.30
CA GLY A 131 8.81 25.15 -8.99
C GLY A 131 7.69 25.44 -8.00
N ALA A 132 6.70 26.19 -8.42
CA ALA A 132 5.56 26.62 -7.60
C ALA A 132 4.61 25.47 -7.16
N ASN A 133 4.90 24.21 -7.50
CA ASN A 133 4.02 23.06 -7.29
C ASN A 133 4.72 21.96 -6.49
N ASN A 134 5.42 22.28 -5.43
CA ASN A 134 6.01 21.28 -4.54
C ASN A 134 4.97 20.75 -3.56
N GLY A 135 5.04 19.46 -3.23
CA GLY A 135 4.25 18.90 -2.17
C GLY A 135 3.60 17.57 -2.51
N LEU A 136 2.63 17.22 -1.67
CA LEU A 136 1.76 16.07 -1.83
C LEU A 136 0.37 16.52 -2.29
N PHE A 137 -0.16 15.81 -3.26
CA PHE A 137 -1.47 16.06 -3.85
C PHE A 137 -2.30 14.78 -3.87
N TYR A 138 -3.60 14.93 -4.06
CA TYR A 138 -4.45 13.84 -4.49
C TYR A 138 -5.39 14.29 -5.63
N SER A 139 -5.79 13.31 -6.43
CA SER A 139 -6.83 13.44 -7.43
C SER A 139 -7.86 12.33 -7.25
N VAL A 140 -9.11 12.54 -7.67
CA VAL A 140 -10.20 11.57 -7.51
C VAL A 140 -10.64 11.07 -8.86
N VAL A 141 -10.56 9.76 -9.08
CA VAL A 141 -11.15 9.05 -10.21
C VAL A 141 -12.50 8.49 -9.79
N ASP A 142 -13.51 8.67 -10.65
CA ASP A 142 -14.84 8.09 -10.48
C ASP A 142 -15.20 7.27 -11.73
N LEU A 143 -15.28 5.95 -11.60
CA LEU A 143 -15.58 5.04 -12.72
C LEU A 143 -17.07 4.96 -13.06
N ASN A 144 -17.95 5.64 -12.32
CA ASN A 144 -19.37 5.70 -12.66
C ASN A 144 -19.64 6.61 -13.89
N TYR A 145 -18.65 7.35 -14.35
CA TYR A 145 -18.74 8.20 -15.54
C TYR A 145 -18.34 7.43 -16.81
N ASN A 146 -18.80 7.92 -17.96
CA ASN A 146 -18.36 7.49 -19.30
C ASN A 146 -18.49 5.97 -19.53
N ASN A 147 -19.59 5.36 -19.07
CA ASN A 147 -19.86 3.93 -19.20
C ASN A 147 -18.73 3.05 -18.61
N GLY A 148 -18.20 3.46 -17.45
CA GLY A 148 -17.12 2.73 -16.76
C GLY A 148 -15.72 3.03 -17.30
N LEU A 149 -15.55 4.02 -18.18
CA LEU A 149 -14.22 4.51 -18.61
C LEU A 149 -13.67 5.57 -17.64
N GLY A 150 -14.52 6.12 -16.78
CA GLY A 150 -14.15 7.01 -15.69
C GLY A 150 -13.96 8.46 -16.07
N LYS A 151 -13.82 9.27 -15.02
CA LYS A 151 -13.53 10.69 -15.06
C LYS A 151 -12.70 11.09 -13.85
N VAL A 152 -11.75 12.00 -14.00
CA VAL A 152 -11.11 12.68 -12.87
C VAL A 152 -12.02 13.82 -12.41
N THR A 153 -12.69 13.62 -11.26
CA THR A 153 -13.72 14.54 -10.75
C THR A 153 -13.16 15.63 -9.84
N ALA A 154 -12.03 15.37 -9.19
CA ALA A 154 -11.22 16.36 -8.50
C ALA A 154 -9.75 16.14 -8.88
N LYS A 155 -9.01 17.21 -9.16
CA LYS A 155 -7.65 17.13 -9.66
C LYS A 155 -6.72 18.05 -8.87
N ASN A 156 -5.51 17.55 -8.56
CA ASN A 156 -4.42 18.30 -7.94
C ASN A 156 -4.81 19.00 -6.63
N GLN A 157 -5.55 18.30 -5.76
CA GLN A 157 -5.90 18.83 -4.44
C GLN A 157 -4.69 18.71 -3.52
N HIS A 158 -4.26 19.83 -2.94
CA HIS A 158 -3.10 19.87 -2.05
C HIS A 158 -3.38 19.21 -0.70
N LEU A 159 -2.41 18.40 -0.22
CA LEU A 159 -2.32 17.91 1.15
C LEU A 159 -1.12 18.53 1.89
N ILE A 160 0.02 18.69 1.20
CA ILE A 160 1.21 19.36 1.73
C ILE A 160 1.65 20.42 0.72
N THR A 161 1.80 21.64 1.18
CA THR A 161 2.17 22.78 0.32
C THR A 161 3.56 23.33 0.61
N THR A 162 4.15 23.02 1.75
CA THR A 162 5.34 23.68 2.28
C THR A 162 6.56 22.78 2.38
N ASP A 163 6.35 21.47 2.43
CA ASP A 163 7.43 20.52 2.68
C ASP A 163 7.95 19.94 1.36
N TYR A 164 9.25 19.80 1.28
CA TYR A 164 9.89 19.04 0.22
C TYR A 164 9.79 17.57 0.56
N LEU A 165 9.48 16.72 -0.42
CA LEU A 165 9.28 15.29 -0.25
C LEU A 165 10.33 14.50 -1.01
N THR A 166 10.65 13.31 -0.51
CA THR A 166 11.30 12.27 -1.31
C THR A 166 10.30 11.73 -2.33
N ASP A 167 10.76 11.14 -3.42
CA ASP A 167 9.89 10.53 -4.43
C ASP A 167 9.37 9.13 -4.03
N ALA A 168 9.13 8.93 -2.74
CA ALA A 168 8.72 7.64 -2.20
C ALA A 168 7.40 7.75 -1.44
N MET A 169 6.47 6.88 -1.81
CA MET A 169 5.21 6.66 -1.10
C MET A 169 4.91 5.16 -1.03
N ALA A 170 4.24 4.75 0.04
CA ALA A 170 3.66 3.41 0.14
C ALA A 170 2.29 3.49 0.82
N ALA A 171 1.42 2.52 0.54
CA ALA A 171 0.15 2.38 1.22
C ALA A 171 -0.10 0.95 1.66
N VAL A 172 -0.84 0.80 2.75
CA VAL A 172 -1.25 -0.50 3.31
C VAL A 172 -2.66 -0.40 3.86
N LYS A 173 -3.42 -1.47 3.78
CA LYS A 173 -4.74 -1.51 4.41
C LYS A 173 -4.65 -1.39 5.92
N HIS A 174 -5.51 -0.55 6.48
CA HIS A 174 -5.77 -0.48 7.92
C HIS A 174 -6.18 -1.86 8.45
N GLY A 175 -5.92 -2.14 9.72
CA GLY A 175 -6.28 -3.41 10.35
C GLY A 175 -7.78 -3.74 10.34
N ASN A 176 -8.67 -2.78 10.02
CA ASN A 176 -10.09 -3.04 9.80
C ASN A 176 -10.41 -3.62 8.41
N GLY A 177 -9.43 -3.74 7.50
CA GLY A 177 -9.58 -4.31 6.15
C GLY A 177 -10.28 -3.42 5.12
N ARG A 178 -10.71 -2.21 5.50
CA ARG A 178 -11.41 -1.26 4.63
C ARG A 178 -10.62 0.01 4.38
N ASP A 179 -10.19 0.66 5.45
CA ASP A 179 -9.49 1.94 5.41
C ASP A 179 -8.02 1.73 4.99
N TRP A 180 -7.30 2.83 4.76
CA TRP A 180 -5.93 2.76 4.29
C TRP A 180 -5.01 3.68 5.08
N TRP A 181 -3.79 3.23 5.24
CA TRP A 181 -2.67 4.06 5.62
C TRP A 181 -1.84 4.40 4.38
N MET A 182 -1.42 5.65 4.25
CA MET A 182 -0.47 6.11 3.23
C MET A 182 0.69 6.80 3.92
N VAL A 183 1.92 6.43 3.54
CA VAL A 183 3.16 6.93 4.15
C VAL A 183 3.98 7.65 3.10
N CYS A 184 4.49 8.84 3.45
CA CYS A 184 5.50 9.58 2.69
C CYS A 184 6.52 10.21 3.63
N LYS A 185 7.63 10.71 3.08
CA LYS A 185 8.75 11.25 3.85
C LYS A 185 9.14 12.63 3.33
N PRO A 186 9.22 13.66 4.20
CA PRO A 186 9.87 14.90 3.84
C PRO A 186 11.36 14.68 3.61
N THR A 187 11.95 15.50 2.75
CA THR A 187 13.38 15.50 2.48
C THR A 187 14.01 16.80 2.95
N TYR A 188 15.30 16.75 3.22
CA TYR A 188 16.07 17.95 3.52
C TYR A 188 16.22 18.83 2.27
N SER A 189 15.74 20.06 2.35
CA SER A 189 16.06 21.08 1.36
C SER A 189 17.22 21.92 1.86
N GLY A 190 18.35 21.86 1.18
CA GLY A 190 19.55 22.62 1.52
C GLY A 190 19.37 24.15 1.55
N ALA A 191 18.21 24.65 1.13
CA ALA A 191 17.89 26.09 1.10
C ALA A 191 17.20 26.60 2.38
N THR A 192 16.49 25.76 3.14
CA THR A 192 15.70 26.18 4.29
C THR A 192 15.96 25.45 5.60
N GLY A 193 16.68 24.35 5.58
CA GLY A 193 17.37 23.72 6.74
C GLY A 193 16.52 23.30 7.94
N VAL A 194 15.20 23.09 7.84
CA VAL A 194 14.35 23.10 9.03
C VAL A 194 13.62 21.80 9.34
N ILE A 195 13.48 20.86 8.40
CA ILE A 195 12.74 19.62 8.69
C ILE A 195 13.71 18.48 8.96
N PRO A 196 13.68 17.86 10.17
CA PRO A 196 14.43 16.66 10.43
C PRO A 196 14.02 15.55 9.46
N SER A 197 14.98 14.95 8.77
CA SER A 197 14.73 13.92 7.78
C SER A 197 14.42 12.53 8.37
N ASP A 198 14.37 12.41 9.70
CA ASP A 198 13.85 11.26 10.42
C ASP A 198 12.31 11.27 10.55
N THR A 199 11.61 12.24 9.94
CA THR A 199 10.17 12.36 10.06
C THR A 199 9.46 11.59 8.96
N LEU A 200 8.49 10.75 9.31
CA LEU A 200 7.56 10.08 8.40
C LEU A 200 6.13 10.63 8.62
N TYR A 201 5.43 10.88 7.53
CA TYR A 201 4.04 11.33 7.53
C TYR A 201 3.14 10.16 7.22
N VAL A 202 2.21 9.85 8.12
CA VAL A 202 1.29 8.72 8.03
C VAL A 202 -0.14 9.24 7.97
N TYR A 203 -0.76 9.13 6.80
CA TYR A 203 -2.13 9.56 6.52
C TYR A 203 -3.12 8.41 6.72
N LEU A 204 -4.22 8.67 7.41
CA LEU A 204 -5.37 7.76 7.44
C LEU A 204 -6.39 8.17 6.38
N VAL A 205 -6.77 7.23 5.51
CA VAL A 205 -7.80 7.40 4.50
C VAL A 205 -9.03 6.58 4.90
N THR A 206 -10.14 7.25 5.19
CA THR A 206 -11.41 6.65 5.60
C THR A 206 -12.49 6.91 4.55
N PRO A 207 -13.72 6.33 4.68
CA PRO A 207 -14.83 6.65 3.79
C PRO A 207 -15.17 8.14 3.71
N ASP A 208 -14.94 8.88 4.78
CA ASP A 208 -15.40 10.25 4.94
C ASP A 208 -14.32 11.28 4.55
N SER A 209 -13.04 10.94 4.74
CA SER A 209 -11.95 11.90 4.53
C SER A 209 -10.56 11.27 4.44
N ILE A 210 -9.62 12.05 3.91
CA ILE A 210 -8.19 11.91 4.13
C ILE A 210 -7.87 12.77 5.37
N HIS A 211 -7.44 12.14 6.45
CA HIS A 211 -7.14 12.81 7.71
C HIS A 211 -5.80 13.53 7.66
N GLU A 212 -5.60 14.52 8.55
CA GLU A 212 -4.29 15.13 8.76
C GLU A 212 -3.24 14.06 9.15
N PRO A 213 -2.01 14.18 8.67
CA PRO A 213 -1.01 13.15 8.92
C PRO A 213 -0.52 13.12 10.35
N MET A 214 -0.32 11.94 10.87
CA MET A 214 0.54 11.73 12.03
C MET A 214 1.99 11.93 11.59
N LYS A 215 2.71 12.84 12.24
CA LYS A 215 4.13 13.10 12.01
C LYS A 215 4.93 12.32 13.03
N GLN A 216 5.67 11.31 12.60
CA GLN A 216 6.42 10.42 13.48
C GLN A 216 7.91 10.57 13.23
N ARG A 217 8.67 10.93 14.26
CA ARG A 217 10.12 11.02 14.21
C ARG A 217 10.72 9.67 14.58
N ILE A 218 11.28 8.96 13.59
CA ILE A 218 11.85 7.62 13.77
C ILE A 218 12.84 7.32 12.64
N GLY A 219 13.90 6.58 12.95
CA GLY A 219 14.92 6.18 11.98
C GLY A 219 16.05 7.18 11.85
N THR A 220 16.77 7.12 10.74
CA THR A 220 17.96 7.94 10.49
C THR A 220 17.58 9.38 10.13
N ASP A 221 18.20 10.35 10.80
CA ASP A 221 18.06 11.79 10.49
C ASP A 221 18.86 12.14 9.24
N ARG A 222 18.55 11.46 8.15
CA ARG A 222 19.10 11.65 6.82
C ARG A 222 18.05 11.18 5.82
N GLY A 223 18.13 11.56 4.59
CA GLY A 223 17.17 11.15 3.57
C GLY A 223 17.09 12.18 2.49
N TRP A 224 18.06 12.10 1.58
CA TRP A 224 18.09 12.91 0.38
C TRP A 224 17.94 12.02 -0.85
N GLY A 225 17.30 12.54 -1.88
CA GLY A 225 17.23 11.91 -3.17
C GLY A 225 16.06 10.97 -3.38
N LEU A 226 16.31 9.94 -4.17
CA LEU A 226 15.31 8.95 -4.59
C LEU A 226 15.09 7.92 -3.50
N GLY A 227 13.87 7.45 -3.34
CA GLY A 227 13.54 6.45 -2.35
C GLY A 227 12.58 5.38 -2.85
N ASN A 228 12.53 4.29 -2.11
CA ASN A 228 11.53 3.26 -2.29
C ASN A 228 11.01 2.82 -0.92
N PHE A 229 9.70 2.90 -0.76
CA PHE A 229 9.00 2.42 0.41
C PHE A 229 8.20 1.18 0.04
N THR A 230 8.28 0.15 0.88
CA THR A 230 7.57 -1.10 0.63
C THR A 230 7.05 -1.67 1.94
N PHE A 231 5.76 -1.96 2.00
CA PHE A 231 5.19 -2.73 3.11
C PHE A 231 5.43 -4.22 2.91
N SER A 232 5.62 -4.95 4.01
CA SER A 232 5.60 -6.42 4.05
C SER A 232 4.23 -6.96 3.62
N ASN A 233 4.16 -8.23 3.25
CA ASN A 233 2.89 -8.85 2.82
C ASN A 233 1.87 -8.92 3.94
N ALA A 234 2.30 -9.08 5.19
CA ALA A 234 1.44 -8.96 6.38
C ALA A 234 1.03 -7.50 6.65
N GLY A 235 1.74 -6.53 6.07
CA GLY A 235 1.55 -5.09 6.30
C GLY A 235 2.05 -4.62 7.68
N ASP A 236 2.78 -5.45 8.40
CA ASP A 236 3.29 -5.19 9.74
C ASP A 236 4.72 -4.62 9.78
N LYS A 237 5.35 -4.46 8.62
CA LYS A 237 6.67 -3.84 8.46
C LYS A 237 6.66 -2.85 7.31
N LEU A 238 7.46 -1.80 7.43
CA LEU A 238 7.76 -0.83 6.37
C LEU A 238 9.25 -0.82 6.11
N SER A 239 9.68 -1.13 4.89
CA SER A 239 11.03 -0.92 4.41
C SER A 239 11.18 0.49 3.85
N VAL A 240 12.20 1.21 4.25
CA VAL A 240 12.62 2.51 3.73
C VAL A 240 14.02 2.35 3.15
N VAL A 241 14.12 2.48 1.84
CA VAL A 241 15.38 2.36 1.09
C VAL A 241 15.61 3.65 0.32
N MET A 242 16.78 4.26 0.50
CA MET A 242 17.09 5.57 -0.07
C MET A 242 18.38 5.54 -0.89
N SER A 243 18.41 6.32 -1.95
CA SER A 243 19.58 6.41 -2.84
C SER A 243 20.81 7.08 -2.20
N ASP A 244 20.67 7.70 -1.04
CA ASP A 244 21.77 8.26 -0.26
C ASP A 244 22.38 7.28 0.75
N GLY A 245 22.14 5.97 0.58
CA GLY A 245 22.79 4.90 1.33
C GLY A 245 22.07 4.52 2.61
N ILE A 246 20.75 4.48 2.60
CA ILE A 246 19.94 4.06 3.75
C ILE A 246 19.14 2.80 3.39
N ILE A 247 19.15 1.82 4.30
CA ILE A 247 18.22 0.69 4.34
C ILE A 247 17.74 0.56 5.78
N GLU A 248 16.45 0.79 5.99
CA GLU A 248 15.79 0.70 7.29
C GLU A 248 14.51 -0.13 7.20
N VAL A 249 14.17 -0.83 8.28
CA VAL A 249 12.90 -1.55 8.42
C VAL A 249 12.28 -1.19 9.76
N PHE A 250 11.03 -0.74 9.71
CA PHE A 250 10.22 -0.40 10.88
C PHE A 250 9.13 -1.44 11.09
N ASN A 251 8.75 -1.71 12.32
CA ASN A 251 7.46 -2.32 12.62
C ASN A 251 6.34 -1.31 12.38
N PHE A 252 5.22 -1.76 11.84
CA PHE A 252 4.06 -0.93 11.58
C PHE A 252 2.79 -1.53 12.18
N ASP A 253 2.12 -0.75 13.04
CA ASP A 253 0.84 -1.12 13.60
C ASP A 253 -0.29 -0.70 12.67
N ARG A 254 -0.92 -1.66 12.00
CA ARG A 254 -2.02 -1.40 11.05
C ARG A 254 -3.29 -0.88 11.70
N CYS A 255 -3.46 -1.02 13.01
CA CYS A 255 -4.63 -0.48 13.72
C CYS A 255 -4.47 1.00 14.05
N PHE A 256 -3.26 1.41 14.40
CA PHE A 256 -3.00 2.77 14.89
C PHE A 256 -2.13 3.60 13.96
N GLY A 257 -1.56 3.01 12.91
CA GLY A 257 -0.64 3.69 11.98
C GLY A 257 0.69 4.09 12.64
N ILE A 258 1.12 3.37 13.67
CA ILE A 258 2.31 3.70 14.45
C ILE A 258 3.51 2.91 13.94
N LEU A 259 4.58 3.63 13.66
CA LEU A 259 5.91 3.07 13.38
C LEU A 259 6.68 2.88 14.68
N SER A 260 7.42 1.79 14.79
CA SER A 260 8.24 1.46 15.95
C SER A 260 9.44 0.59 15.56
N ASN A 261 10.36 0.38 16.50
CA ASN A 261 11.50 -0.52 16.34
C ASN A 261 12.28 -0.27 15.03
N ALA A 262 12.84 0.93 14.90
CA ALA A 262 13.71 1.25 13.77
C ALA A 262 14.90 0.28 13.72
N ASN A 263 14.89 -0.62 12.76
CA ASN A 263 16.01 -1.51 12.46
C ASN A 263 16.83 -0.88 11.32
N ILE A 264 17.94 -0.22 11.67
CA ILE A 264 18.85 0.42 10.73
C ILE A 264 19.82 -0.66 10.25
N ILE A 265 19.65 -1.13 9.02
CA ILE A 265 20.44 -2.20 8.42
C ILE A 265 21.67 -1.62 7.73
N TYR A 266 21.51 -0.47 7.07
CA TYR A 266 22.57 0.21 6.37
C TYR A 266 22.41 1.73 6.48
N ASP A 267 23.47 2.42 6.85
CA ASP A 267 23.53 3.88 6.98
C ASP A 267 24.94 4.42 6.68
N ILE A 268 25.34 4.30 5.40
CA ILE A 268 26.62 4.84 4.91
C ILE A 268 26.31 5.80 3.77
N PRO A 269 26.71 7.07 3.85
CA PRO A 269 26.44 8.06 2.81
C PRO A 269 26.93 7.60 1.44
N MET A 270 26.12 7.80 0.41
CA MET A 270 26.39 7.37 -0.97
C MET A 270 27.78 7.78 -1.48
N PHE A 271 28.23 8.98 -1.13
CA PHE A 271 29.52 9.53 -1.62
C PHE A 271 30.71 9.13 -0.81
N SER A 272 30.57 8.35 0.27
CA SER A 272 31.70 7.96 1.13
C SER A 272 32.54 6.83 0.54
N ASP A 273 31.95 5.93 -0.27
CA ASP A 273 32.65 4.81 -0.91
C ASP A 273 32.16 4.45 -2.32
N GLY A 274 31.37 5.31 -2.93
CA GLY A 274 31.12 5.32 -4.39
C GLY A 274 29.95 4.52 -4.92
N ASN A 275 29.35 3.57 -4.22
CA ASN A 275 28.25 2.75 -4.79
C ASN A 275 27.13 2.35 -3.83
N ASN A 276 26.92 3.11 -2.77
CA ASN A 276 25.87 2.85 -1.79
C ASN A 276 24.52 3.44 -2.16
N ALA A 277 24.23 3.62 -3.43
CA ALA A 277 22.94 4.09 -3.89
C ALA A 277 21.98 2.93 -4.07
N PHE A 278 20.88 2.94 -3.32
CA PHE A 278 19.81 1.94 -3.41
C PHE A 278 18.58 2.50 -4.12
N SER A 279 17.84 1.67 -4.89
CA SER A 279 16.74 2.17 -5.73
C SER A 279 15.44 1.43 -5.60
N GLY A 280 15.43 0.23 -5.07
CA GLY A 280 14.23 -0.56 -4.94
C GLY A 280 14.31 -1.57 -3.81
N SER A 281 13.16 -1.95 -3.26
CA SER A 281 13.05 -3.01 -2.26
C SER A 281 11.79 -3.83 -2.46
N ALA A 282 11.84 -5.10 -2.07
CA ALA A 282 10.69 -5.99 -1.99
C ALA A 282 10.90 -7.04 -0.90
N PHE A 283 9.90 -7.29 -0.08
CA PHE A 283 9.92 -8.41 0.86
C PHE A 283 9.69 -9.73 0.11
N SER A 284 10.28 -10.82 0.63
CA SER A 284 9.90 -12.17 0.22
C SER A 284 8.43 -12.47 0.58
N PRO A 285 7.75 -13.43 -0.07
CA PRO A 285 6.35 -13.76 0.25
C PRO A 285 6.09 -14.11 1.72
N ASN A 286 7.08 -14.65 2.43
CA ASN A 286 6.99 -14.98 3.86
C ASN A 286 7.52 -13.89 4.81
N ASP A 287 7.85 -12.71 4.29
CA ASP A 287 8.35 -11.54 5.03
C ASP A 287 9.63 -11.76 5.85
N SER A 288 10.38 -12.84 5.56
CA SER A 288 11.63 -13.16 6.28
C SER A 288 12.87 -12.53 5.64
N LEU A 289 12.81 -12.24 4.35
CA LEU A 289 13.91 -11.69 3.57
C LEU A 289 13.48 -10.37 2.92
N LEU A 290 14.41 -9.42 2.82
CA LEU A 290 14.25 -8.18 2.06
C LEU A 290 15.26 -8.17 0.91
N TYR A 291 14.78 -7.99 -0.30
CA TYR A 291 15.62 -7.78 -1.49
C TYR A 291 15.77 -6.29 -1.77
N VAL A 292 16.98 -5.88 -2.12
CA VAL A 292 17.31 -4.48 -2.43
C VAL A 292 18.19 -4.40 -3.67
N THR A 293 17.91 -3.44 -4.55
CA THR A 293 18.79 -3.13 -5.69
C THR A 293 19.79 -2.05 -5.31
N GLN A 294 21.07 -2.34 -5.56
CA GLN A 294 22.20 -1.41 -5.32
C GLN A 294 22.82 -0.97 -6.65
N GLY A 295 23.22 0.29 -6.73
CA GLY A 295 23.93 0.85 -7.86
C GLY A 295 23.04 1.66 -8.81
N VAL A 296 22.46 2.79 -8.34
CA VAL A 296 21.60 3.64 -9.18
C VAL A 296 22.36 4.39 -10.28
N TYR A 297 23.57 4.87 -9.98
CA TYR A 297 24.27 5.81 -10.85
C TYR A 297 25.41 5.18 -11.65
N LEU A 298 26.20 4.32 -11.04
CA LEU A 298 27.39 3.73 -11.62
C LEU A 298 27.42 2.21 -11.40
N PRO A 299 28.01 1.43 -12.35
CA PRO A 299 28.30 0.02 -12.12
C PRO A 299 29.42 -0.16 -11.08
N PRO A 300 29.49 -1.33 -10.44
CA PRO A 300 28.67 -2.51 -10.61
C PRO A 300 27.32 -2.41 -9.94
N TYR A 301 26.32 -3.12 -10.49
CA TYR A 301 24.96 -3.19 -9.95
C TYR A 301 24.74 -4.55 -9.31
N TYR A 302 24.13 -4.54 -8.10
CA TYR A 302 23.92 -5.77 -7.33
C TYR A 302 22.47 -5.93 -6.92
N ILE A 303 22.05 -7.17 -6.75
CA ILE A 303 20.87 -7.58 -6.04
C ILE A 303 21.32 -8.09 -4.67
N LEU A 304 20.91 -7.39 -3.63
CA LEU A 304 21.18 -7.77 -2.25
C LEU A 304 19.98 -8.50 -1.68
N GLN A 305 20.22 -9.46 -0.80
CA GLN A 305 19.23 -10.13 0.03
C GLN A 305 19.62 -9.93 1.50
N ILE A 306 18.66 -9.51 2.29
CA ILE A 306 18.84 -9.21 3.71
C ILE A 306 18.00 -10.19 4.50
N ASP A 307 18.62 -10.93 5.41
CA ASP A 307 17.92 -11.76 6.39
C ASP A 307 17.47 -10.89 7.56
N LEU A 308 16.16 -10.68 7.70
CA LEU A 308 15.59 -9.80 8.72
C LEU A 308 15.69 -10.36 10.15
N SER A 309 16.13 -11.61 10.31
CA SER A 309 16.32 -12.20 11.64
C SER A 309 17.63 -11.80 12.31
N ASN A 310 18.65 -11.43 11.52
CA ASN A 310 20.01 -11.13 12.01
C ASN A 310 20.69 -9.96 11.27
N ASN A 311 20.03 -9.39 10.24
CA ASN A 311 20.53 -8.33 9.37
C ASN A 311 21.73 -8.74 8.49
N ASP A 312 21.96 -10.03 8.26
CA ASP A 312 22.98 -10.47 7.32
C ASP A 312 22.60 -10.04 5.90
N ILE A 313 23.58 -9.49 5.18
CA ILE A 313 23.44 -9.02 3.80
C ILE A 313 24.23 -9.92 2.87
N ASP A 314 23.54 -10.61 1.98
CA ASP A 314 24.14 -11.41 0.92
C ASP A 314 24.01 -10.71 -0.44
N THR A 315 25.05 -10.77 -1.27
CA THR A 315 24.94 -10.43 -2.69
C THR A 315 24.50 -11.65 -3.49
N VAL A 316 23.23 -11.70 -3.87
CA VAL A 316 22.67 -12.85 -4.59
C VAL A 316 22.90 -12.81 -6.09
N ALA A 317 23.13 -11.62 -6.65
CA ALA A 317 23.51 -11.46 -8.05
C ALA A 317 24.27 -10.15 -8.29
N GLN A 318 25.24 -10.20 -9.22
CA GLN A 318 25.73 -9.04 -9.92
C GLN A 318 25.02 -8.93 -11.26
N VAL A 319 24.44 -7.77 -11.55
CA VAL A 319 23.71 -7.56 -12.79
C VAL A 319 24.68 -7.24 -13.91
N THR A 320 24.74 -8.11 -14.91
CA THR A 320 25.61 -8.01 -16.08
C THR A 320 24.81 -7.78 -17.35
N SER A 321 25.40 -7.09 -18.31
CA SER A 321 24.79 -6.77 -19.61
C SER A 321 24.79 -7.97 -20.55
N PHE A 322 23.89 -7.94 -21.53
CA PHE A 322 23.90 -8.82 -22.68
C PHE A 322 24.90 -8.26 -23.73
N GLY A 323 26.15 -8.70 -23.64
CA GLY A 323 27.24 -8.24 -24.53
C GLY A 323 27.99 -7.01 -24.01
N SER A 324 28.92 -6.50 -24.82
CA SER A 324 29.90 -5.48 -24.38
C SER A 324 29.50 -4.04 -24.71
N SER A 325 28.44 -3.81 -25.48
CA SER A 325 28.11 -2.47 -25.99
C SER A 325 27.27 -1.61 -25.06
N PHE A 326 26.69 -2.20 -24.00
CA PHE A 326 25.80 -1.53 -23.07
C PHE A 326 26.11 -1.98 -21.64
N THR A 327 25.72 -1.15 -20.68
CA THR A 327 25.73 -1.53 -19.27
C THR A 327 24.29 -1.73 -18.82
N ARG A 328 24.00 -2.86 -18.20
CA ARG A 328 22.69 -3.14 -17.61
C ARG A 328 22.64 -2.60 -16.21
N GLY A 329 21.66 -1.76 -15.92
CA GLY A 329 21.38 -1.26 -14.57
C GLY A 329 20.10 -1.87 -14.00
N THR A 330 19.89 -1.61 -12.72
CA THR A 330 18.72 -2.05 -11.97
C THR A 330 17.82 -0.88 -11.56
N GLY A 331 16.55 -1.15 -11.34
CA GLY A 331 15.56 -0.22 -10.83
C GLY A 331 14.70 -0.84 -9.74
N ALA A 332 13.41 -0.58 -9.78
CA ALA A 332 12.43 -1.08 -8.81
C ALA A 332 12.36 -2.61 -8.78
N LEU A 333 12.10 -3.14 -7.58
CA LEU A 333 11.64 -4.51 -7.37
C LEU A 333 10.18 -4.49 -6.95
N ARG A 334 9.42 -5.51 -7.39
CA ARG A 334 8.04 -5.72 -6.91
C ARG A 334 7.75 -7.21 -6.80
N LEU A 335 7.16 -7.59 -5.66
CA LEU A 335 6.55 -8.91 -5.52
C LEU A 335 5.27 -8.93 -6.36
N ALA A 336 5.17 -9.96 -7.21
CA ALA A 336 4.04 -10.14 -8.11
C ALA A 336 3.05 -11.20 -7.60
N PRO A 337 1.82 -11.23 -8.16
CA PRO A 337 0.80 -12.21 -7.78
C PRO A 337 1.19 -13.68 -8.02
N ASP A 338 2.18 -13.95 -8.88
CA ASP A 338 2.74 -15.29 -9.10
C ASP A 338 3.77 -15.73 -8.06
N GLY A 339 4.03 -14.89 -7.04
CA GLY A 339 4.96 -15.16 -5.95
C GLY A 339 6.42 -14.90 -6.28
N LYS A 340 6.75 -14.41 -7.46
CA LYS A 340 8.10 -13.99 -7.84
C LYS A 340 8.32 -12.52 -7.57
N ILE A 341 9.57 -12.12 -7.37
CA ILE A 341 9.95 -10.71 -7.35
C ILE A 341 10.51 -10.34 -8.71
N TYR A 342 9.82 -9.44 -9.43
CA TYR A 342 10.33 -8.88 -10.68
C TYR A 342 11.17 -7.64 -10.44
N ILE A 343 12.16 -7.46 -11.32
CA ILE A 343 13.16 -6.39 -11.23
C ILE A 343 13.17 -5.64 -12.56
N ALA A 344 12.92 -4.34 -12.49
CA ALA A 344 13.10 -3.46 -13.64
C ALA A 344 14.58 -3.37 -14.00
N THR A 345 14.87 -3.43 -15.30
CA THR A 345 16.23 -3.34 -15.80
C THR A 345 16.32 -2.27 -16.89
N ILE A 346 17.43 -1.56 -16.91
CA ILE A 346 17.71 -0.49 -17.86
C ILE A 346 18.94 -0.83 -18.70
N ALA A 347 18.89 -0.42 -19.95
CA ALA A 347 20.08 -0.41 -20.82
C ALA A 347 20.71 1.00 -20.79
N ARG A 348 22.01 1.08 -20.53
CA ARG A 348 22.81 2.30 -20.57
C ARG A 348 23.77 2.21 -21.74
N ASP A 349 24.15 3.36 -22.31
CA ASP A 349 25.20 3.38 -23.31
C ASP A 349 26.57 3.05 -22.69
N SER A 350 27.58 2.88 -23.56
CA SER A 350 28.97 2.58 -23.16
C SER A 350 29.60 3.67 -22.29
N ASN A 351 29.02 4.87 -22.26
CA ASN A 351 29.49 6.00 -21.45
C ASN A 351 28.72 6.12 -20.12
N GLY A 352 27.83 5.16 -19.80
CA GLY A 352 27.01 5.18 -18.61
C GLY A 352 25.83 6.14 -18.70
N GLY A 353 25.56 6.72 -19.85
CA GLY A 353 24.42 7.60 -20.10
C GLY A 353 23.10 6.86 -19.99
N ILE A 354 22.13 7.49 -19.31
CA ILE A 354 20.76 7.00 -19.23
C ILE A 354 19.92 7.86 -20.16
N TRP A 355 19.45 7.24 -21.24
CA TRP A 355 18.55 7.89 -22.17
C TRP A 355 17.11 7.65 -21.74
N PHE A 356 16.37 8.70 -21.49
CA PHE A 356 14.93 8.61 -21.38
C PHE A 356 14.27 9.83 -22.04
N PRO A 357 13.31 9.62 -22.93
CA PRO A 357 12.89 8.32 -23.48
C PRO A 357 14.01 7.66 -24.30
N TYR A 358 14.01 6.34 -24.39
CA TYR A 358 14.95 5.66 -25.29
C TYR A 358 14.82 6.17 -26.72
N PRO A 359 15.92 6.30 -27.48
CA PRO A 359 15.82 6.47 -28.93
C PRO A 359 14.90 5.42 -29.56
N ASN A 360 14.16 5.79 -30.61
CA ASN A 360 13.16 4.93 -31.23
C ASN A 360 13.73 3.59 -31.75
N ASN A 361 15.02 3.51 -32.02
CA ASN A 361 15.71 2.32 -32.49
C ASN A 361 16.58 1.62 -31.43
N PHE A 362 16.48 2.03 -30.16
CA PHE A 362 17.27 1.47 -29.08
C PHE A 362 16.56 0.31 -28.41
N TYR A 363 16.78 -0.90 -28.90
CA TYR A 363 16.26 -2.15 -28.38
C TYR A 363 17.42 -3.07 -28.02
N SER A 364 17.39 -3.62 -26.80
CA SER A 364 18.37 -4.57 -26.27
C SER A 364 17.65 -5.57 -25.36
N PRO A 365 18.13 -6.81 -25.24
CA PRO A 365 17.64 -7.69 -24.19
C PRO A 365 17.65 -7.04 -22.80
N ASP A 366 18.60 -6.12 -22.55
CA ASP A 366 18.72 -5.41 -21.26
C ASP A 366 17.53 -4.49 -20.95
N ASN A 367 16.78 -4.04 -21.93
CA ASN A 367 15.57 -3.22 -21.71
C ASN A 367 14.26 -3.89 -22.19
N MET A 368 14.34 -5.01 -22.93
CA MET A 368 13.16 -5.73 -23.40
C MET A 368 12.75 -6.91 -22.50
N TYR A 369 13.49 -7.19 -21.45
CA TYR A 369 13.18 -8.21 -20.46
C TYR A 369 13.15 -7.61 -19.07
N LEU A 370 12.29 -8.14 -18.19
CA LEU A 370 12.46 -8.02 -16.75
C LEU A 370 13.35 -9.15 -16.23
N ALA A 371 14.11 -8.87 -15.19
CA ALA A 371 14.71 -9.93 -14.39
C ALA A 371 13.72 -10.39 -13.30
N SER A 372 13.98 -11.54 -12.66
CA SER A 372 13.21 -12.03 -11.53
C SER A 372 14.05 -12.76 -10.50
N ILE A 373 13.51 -12.85 -9.30
CA ILE A 373 13.86 -13.81 -8.26
C ILE A 373 12.73 -14.84 -8.26
N ASP A 374 13.02 -16.06 -8.69
CA ASP A 374 11.98 -17.09 -8.90
C ASP A 374 11.60 -17.83 -7.61
N SER A 375 12.48 -17.84 -6.60
CA SER A 375 12.29 -18.51 -5.32
C SER A 375 12.62 -17.57 -4.15
N PRO A 376 11.86 -16.46 -3.96
CA PRO A 376 12.27 -15.37 -3.08
C PRO A 376 12.27 -15.70 -1.58
N ASN A 377 11.72 -16.84 -1.17
CA ASN A 377 11.80 -17.30 0.23
C ASN A 377 13.10 -18.07 0.54
N VAL A 378 13.94 -18.31 -0.48
CA VAL A 378 15.18 -19.10 -0.33
C VAL A 378 16.37 -18.17 -0.19
N LYS A 379 17.27 -18.50 0.77
CA LYS A 379 18.46 -17.69 1.05
C LYS A 379 19.52 -17.84 -0.03
N SER A 380 20.34 -16.80 -0.14
CA SER A 380 21.51 -16.70 -1.01
C SER A 380 21.19 -17.00 -2.48
N THR A 381 22.09 -17.62 -3.21
CA THR A 381 21.93 -17.93 -4.64
C THR A 381 20.81 -18.94 -4.93
N GLY A 382 20.32 -19.66 -3.91
CA GLY A 382 19.15 -20.54 -4.00
C GLY A 382 17.85 -19.82 -4.31
N CYS A 383 17.81 -18.49 -4.16
CA CYS A 383 16.64 -17.67 -4.55
C CYS A 383 16.39 -17.66 -6.08
N SER A 384 17.29 -18.19 -6.87
CA SER A 384 17.15 -18.37 -8.34
C SER A 384 16.93 -17.06 -9.09
N TYR A 385 17.95 -16.19 -9.06
CA TYR A 385 17.95 -14.98 -9.89
C TYR A 385 17.96 -15.34 -11.39
N ASN A 386 16.97 -14.82 -12.13
CA ASN A 386 16.85 -15.00 -13.58
C ASN A 386 16.98 -13.63 -14.28
N PRO A 387 18.09 -13.34 -14.95
CA PRO A 387 18.33 -12.04 -15.55
C PRO A 387 17.41 -11.69 -16.72
N TYR A 388 16.84 -12.66 -17.42
CA TYR A 388 15.99 -12.46 -18.60
C TYR A 388 14.70 -13.29 -18.47
N SER A 389 13.94 -13.03 -17.41
CA SER A 389 12.81 -13.86 -16.97
C SER A 389 11.61 -13.75 -17.92
N ILE A 390 11.15 -12.52 -18.18
CA ILE A 390 9.97 -12.29 -19.03
C ILE A 390 10.29 -11.31 -20.16
N TYR A 391 10.06 -11.74 -21.38
CA TYR A 391 10.14 -10.88 -22.57
C TYR A 391 8.91 -9.98 -22.68
N LEU A 392 9.10 -8.69 -22.86
CA LEU A 392 8.05 -7.68 -22.87
C LEU A 392 7.35 -7.50 -24.23
N GLY A 393 7.41 -8.49 -25.12
CA GLY A 393 6.73 -8.45 -26.40
C GLY A 393 7.17 -7.29 -27.32
N GLY A 394 8.46 -6.95 -27.32
CA GLY A 394 9.01 -5.83 -28.08
C GLY A 394 8.84 -4.46 -27.43
N LYS A 395 8.33 -4.40 -26.19
CA LYS A 395 8.26 -3.19 -25.38
C LYS A 395 9.50 -3.10 -24.48
N ARG A 396 9.68 -1.96 -23.82
CA ARG A 396 10.90 -1.69 -23.04
C ARG A 396 10.56 -1.32 -21.61
N CYS A 397 11.31 -1.86 -20.67
CA CYS A 397 11.28 -1.40 -19.28
C CYS A 397 12.28 -0.25 -19.05
N TYR A 398 12.07 0.45 -17.96
CA TYR A 398 12.96 1.48 -17.47
C TYR A 398 13.19 1.26 -15.96
N PHE A 399 13.38 2.31 -15.16
CA PHE A 399 13.67 2.17 -13.73
C PHE A 399 12.50 1.65 -12.89
N GLY A 400 11.26 1.99 -13.24
CA GLY A 400 10.10 1.74 -12.39
C GLY A 400 9.28 0.52 -12.77
N LEU A 401 8.66 -0.05 -11.77
CA LEU A 401 7.52 -0.95 -11.82
C LEU A 401 6.35 -0.28 -11.08
N PRO A 402 5.10 -0.70 -11.33
CA PRO A 402 3.94 -0.06 -10.71
C PRO A 402 4.03 -0.01 -9.19
N ASN A 403 3.83 1.17 -8.61
CA ASN A 403 3.79 1.37 -7.17
C ASN A 403 2.40 1.02 -6.62
N ASN A 404 2.01 -0.24 -6.78
CA ASN A 404 0.72 -0.73 -6.33
C ASN A 404 0.81 -1.24 -4.89
N PRO A 405 -0.11 -0.84 -4.00
CA PRO A 405 -0.24 -1.49 -2.69
C PRO A 405 -0.85 -2.89 -2.84
N ASP A 406 -0.77 -3.71 -1.79
CA ASP A 406 -1.53 -4.95 -1.73
C ASP A 406 -3.03 -4.64 -1.53
N TYR A 407 -3.79 -4.71 -2.61
CA TYR A 407 -5.23 -4.50 -2.58
C TYR A 407 -6.00 -5.66 -1.94
N GLU A 408 -5.40 -6.84 -1.84
CA GLU A 408 -6.04 -8.06 -1.33
C GLU A 408 -5.79 -8.28 0.17
N LEU A 409 -4.90 -7.50 0.78
CA LEU A 409 -4.62 -7.59 2.20
C LEU A 409 -5.89 -7.39 3.02
N GLY A 410 -6.23 -8.40 3.83
CA GLY A 410 -7.45 -8.44 4.62
C GLY A 410 -7.38 -7.65 5.93
N ALA A 411 -8.49 -7.72 6.69
CA ALA A 411 -8.52 -7.24 8.06
C ALA A 411 -7.55 -8.02 8.95
N LEU A 412 -7.06 -7.36 9.99
CA LEU A 412 -6.23 -7.98 11.01
C LEU A 412 -7.14 -8.70 12.02
N GLN A 413 -7.50 -9.94 11.67
CA GLN A 413 -8.49 -10.73 12.38
C GLN A 413 -8.18 -10.85 13.87
N GLY A 414 -9.20 -10.63 14.69
CA GLY A 414 -9.09 -10.71 16.15
C GLY A 414 -8.38 -9.52 16.82
N SER A 415 -7.95 -8.52 16.05
CA SER A 415 -7.40 -7.29 16.61
C SER A 415 -8.49 -6.34 17.10
N GLY A 416 -8.13 -5.39 17.97
CA GLY A 416 -9.07 -4.37 18.47
C GLY A 416 -9.63 -3.45 17.40
N CYS A 417 -9.03 -3.39 16.20
CA CYS A 417 -9.50 -2.58 15.08
C CYS A 417 -10.27 -3.38 14.01
N ASP A 418 -10.41 -4.69 14.18
CA ASP A 418 -11.24 -5.54 13.32
C ASP A 418 -12.74 -5.33 13.58
N THR A 419 -13.20 -4.11 13.35
CA THR A 419 -14.60 -3.73 13.64
C THR A 419 -15.56 -4.06 12.50
N LEU A 420 -15.05 -4.39 11.31
CA LEU A 420 -15.85 -4.64 10.12
C LEU A 420 -16.06 -6.14 9.86
N THR A 421 -15.08 -6.99 10.16
CA THR A 421 -15.19 -8.44 10.01
C THR A 421 -15.87 -9.10 11.21
N ALA A 422 -15.87 -8.46 12.37
CA ALA A 422 -16.67 -8.89 13.53
C ALA A 422 -18.19 -9.00 13.21
N LEU A 423 -18.65 -8.58 12.02
CA LEU A 423 -20.00 -8.79 11.51
C LEU A 423 -20.13 -10.04 10.62
N LYS A 424 -19.04 -10.72 10.24
CA LYS A 424 -19.10 -12.08 9.70
C LYS A 424 -19.18 -13.06 10.88
N GLN A 425 -20.41 -13.41 11.25
CA GLN A 425 -20.63 -14.59 12.08
C GLN A 425 -20.05 -15.79 11.36
N ASP A 426 -18.96 -16.34 11.91
CA ASP A 426 -18.56 -17.70 11.62
C ASP A 426 -19.70 -18.61 12.14
N PRO A 427 -20.39 -19.41 11.29
CA PRO A 427 -21.58 -20.15 11.71
C PRO A 427 -21.34 -21.19 12.80
N GLU A 428 -20.09 -21.49 13.14
CA GLU A 428 -19.73 -22.50 14.17
C GLU A 428 -19.31 -21.93 15.53
N ILE A 429 -19.03 -20.60 15.69
CA ILE A 429 -18.54 -20.05 16.98
C ILE A 429 -19.54 -19.09 17.64
N ALA A 430 -20.53 -18.60 16.96
CA ALA A 430 -21.48 -17.65 17.55
C ALA A 430 -22.75 -18.34 18.07
N LYS A 431 -22.63 -19.14 19.11
CA LYS A 431 -23.71 -19.17 20.10
C LYS A 431 -23.51 -17.97 21.03
N ASN A 432 -23.90 -16.77 20.57
CA ASN A 432 -24.01 -15.61 21.44
C ASN A 432 -24.98 -15.97 22.56
N ASN A 433 -24.44 -16.34 23.70
CA ASN A 433 -25.24 -16.56 24.92
C ASN A 433 -25.64 -15.22 25.53
N LEU A 434 -25.20 -14.08 25.02
CA LEU A 434 -25.38 -12.73 25.53
C LEU A 434 -26.29 -11.89 24.63
N PHE A 435 -27.44 -11.47 25.14
CA PHE A 435 -28.41 -10.61 24.46
C PHE A 435 -28.46 -9.26 25.16
N VAL A 436 -28.60 -8.19 24.37
CA VAL A 436 -28.67 -6.81 24.85
C VAL A 436 -29.88 -6.13 24.21
N TYR A 437 -30.86 -5.75 25.05
CA TYR A 437 -32.08 -5.12 24.59
C TYR A 437 -32.67 -4.13 25.63
N PRO A 438 -33.45 -3.10 25.19
CA PRO A 438 -33.68 -2.72 23.80
C PRO A 438 -32.39 -2.21 23.16
N ASN A 439 -32.31 -2.27 21.85
CA ASN A 439 -31.20 -1.71 21.09
C ASN A 439 -31.77 -1.14 19.77
N PRO A 440 -31.86 0.18 19.59
CA PRO A 440 -31.37 1.26 20.48
C PRO A 440 -32.05 1.36 21.86
N ALA A 441 -31.34 1.90 22.84
CA ALA A 441 -31.78 2.05 24.24
C ALA A 441 -31.77 3.52 24.70
N LYS A 442 -32.74 3.91 25.56
CA LYS A 442 -32.84 5.27 26.12
C LYS A 442 -32.38 5.35 27.55
N ASP A 443 -33.15 4.78 28.47
CA ASP A 443 -32.92 4.99 29.93
C ASP A 443 -32.29 3.78 30.61
N PHE A 444 -32.50 2.59 30.04
CA PHE A 444 -31.93 1.34 30.53
C PHE A 444 -31.64 0.37 29.40
N VAL A 445 -30.75 -0.58 29.66
CA VAL A 445 -30.47 -1.72 28.80
C VAL A 445 -30.48 -3.00 29.64
N THR A 446 -31.10 -4.04 29.12
CA THR A 446 -31.12 -5.37 29.74
C THR A 446 -30.09 -6.26 29.03
N ILE A 447 -29.26 -6.89 29.82
CA ILE A 447 -28.23 -7.84 29.38
C ILE A 447 -28.67 -9.20 29.89
N ALA A 448 -28.85 -10.17 28.98
CA ALA A 448 -29.39 -11.49 29.30
C ALA A 448 -28.58 -12.61 28.64
N PHE A 449 -28.51 -13.76 29.29
CA PHE A 449 -27.90 -14.97 28.77
C PHE A 449 -28.94 -15.96 28.28
N SER A 450 -28.62 -16.72 27.22
CA SER A 450 -29.44 -17.84 26.73
C SER A 450 -29.49 -18.99 27.74
N LYS A 451 -28.47 -19.12 28.59
CA LYS A 451 -28.37 -20.18 29.61
C LYS A 451 -28.27 -19.56 31.01
N ALA A 452 -28.70 -20.31 32.03
CA ALA A 452 -28.62 -19.87 33.43
C ALA A 452 -27.14 -19.70 33.85
N VAL A 453 -26.81 -18.51 34.38
CA VAL A 453 -25.52 -18.21 34.98
C VAL A 453 -25.54 -18.65 36.44
N ARG A 454 -24.60 -19.52 36.83
CA ARG A 454 -24.52 -20.07 38.21
C ARG A 454 -23.35 -19.51 39.02
N THR A 455 -22.53 -18.66 38.41
CA THR A 455 -21.35 -18.04 39.04
C THR A 455 -21.40 -16.54 38.87
N THR A 456 -20.73 -15.84 39.78
CA THR A 456 -20.63 -14.35 39.70
C THR A 456 -19.96 -13.94 38.39
N CYS A 457 -20.63 -13.09 37.63
CA CYS A 457 -20.10 -12.43 36.45
C CYS A 457 -19.82 -10.96 36.72
N ASN A 458 -18.77 -10.45 36.09
CA ASN A 458 -18.41 -9.05 36.05
C ASN A 458 -18.91 -8.45 34.73
N LEU A 459 -19.81 -7.45 34.82
CA LEU A 459 -20.30 -6.66 33.69
C LEU A 459 -19.57 -5.34 33.65
N ARG A 460 -19.12 -4.95 32.47
CA ARG A 460 -18.47 -3.67 32.21
C ARG A 460 -19.05 -3.05 30.93
N LEU A 461 -19.26 -1.73 30.94
CA LEU A 461 -19.60 -0.98 29.73
C LEU A 461 -18.45 -0.06 29.37
N PHE A 462 -18.14 -0.03 28.08
CA PHE A 462 -17.12 0.85 27.53
C PHE A 462 -17.73 1.75 26.45
N ASN A 463 -17.27 2.98 26.37
CA ASN A 463 -17.56 3.86 25.24
C ASN A 463 -16.63 3.55 24.04
N VAL A 464 -16.85 4.22 22.91
CA VAL A 464 -16.03 4.06 21.68
C VAL A 464 -14.56 4.44 21.86
N LEU A 465 -14.20 5.18 22.91
CA LEU A 465 -12.82 5.51 23.25
C LEU A 465 -12.19 4.47 24.21
N ASN A 466 -12.83 3.29 24.36
CA ASN A 466 -12.42 2.22 25.27
C ASN A 466 -12.34 2.66 26.76
N LYS A 467 -13.05 3.73 27.13
CA LYS A 467 -13.15 4.16 28.54
C LYS A 467 -14.28 3.40 29.21
N GLU A 468 -13.98 2.74 30.32
CA GLU A 468 -15.00 2.11 31.17
C GLU A 468 -15.93 3.18 31.76
N VAL A 469 -17.23 3.04 31.53
CA VAL A 469 -18.27 3.98 31.98
C VAL A 469 -19.25 3.38 32.99
N TYR A 470 -19.24 2.06 33.13
CA TYR A 470 -20.07 1.34 34.09
C TYR A 470 -19.46 -0.01 34.45
N ARG A 471 -19.67 -0.44 35.73
CA ARG A 471 -19.27 -1.78 36.19
C ARG A 471 -20.26 -2.29 37.22
N GLN A 472 -20.60 -3.58 37.15
CA GLN A 472 -21.45 -4.27 38.13
C GLN A 472 -21.14 -5.77 38.16
N ASN A 473 -21.17 -6.38 39.35
CA ASN A 473 -21.17 -7.83 39.50
C ASN A 473 -22.61 -8.34 39.62
N PHE A 474 -22.89 -9.49 39.04
CA PHE A 474 -24.21 -10.12 39.07
C PHE A 474 -24.14 -11.65 38.98
N VAL A 475 -25.21 -12.34 39.40
CA VAL A 475 -25.31 -13.83 39.39
C VAL A 475 -26.59 -14.29 38.65
N GLN A 476 -27.37 -13.35 38.17
CA GLN A 476 -28.68 -13.62 37.56
C GLN A 476 -28.55 -13.90 36.06
N GLN A 477 -29.52 -14.60 35.46
CA GLN A 477 -29.59 -14.83 34.02
C GLN A 477 -29.75 -13.54 33.21
N LYS A 478 -30.28 -12.48 33.82
CA LYS A 478 -30.43 -11.15 33.23
C LYS A 478 -30.15 -10.05 34.25
N VAL A 479 -29.61 -8.95 33.79
CA VAL A 479 -29.36 -7.74 34.59
C VAL A 479 -29.80 -6.51 33.77
N THR A 480 -30.47 -5.56 34.43
CA THR A 480 -30.85 -4.28 33.82
C THR A 480 -29.93 -3.20 34.32
N VAL A 481 -29.32 -2.47 33.42
CA VAL A 481 -28.35 -1.41 33.66
C VAL A 481 -28.97 -0.06 33.34
N PRO A 482 -28.99 0.91 34.28
CA PRO A 482 -29.43 2.26 34.00
C PRO A 482 -28.37 2.99 33.17
N ILE A 483 -28.78 3.57 32.03
CA ILE A 483 -27.92 4.26 31.08
C ILE A 483 -28.41 5.70 30.81
N ALA A 484 -29.40 6.19 31.52
CA ALA A 484 -29.95 7.53 31.30
C ALA A 484 -28.89 8.64 31.33
N ASN A 485 -27.84 8.49 32.18
CA ASN A 485 -26.76 9.45 32.31
C ASN A 485 -25.61 9.28 31.31
N LEU A 486 -25.67 8.28 30.45
CA LEU A 486 -24.66 8.10 29.39
C LEU A 486 -24.96 9.01 28.19
N ALA A 487 -23.92 9.51 27.54
CA ALA A 487 -24.05 10.27 26.32
C ALA A 487 -24.62 9.39 25.18
N LYS A 488 -25.26 10.01 24.19
CA LYS A 488 -25.68 9.30 22.98
C LYS A 488 -24.47 8.72 22.27
N GLY A 489 -24.57 7.50 21.76
CA GLY A 489 -23.49 6.82 21.06
C GLY A 489 -23.51 5.31 21.17
N ILE A 490 -22.46 4.67 20.68
CA ILE A 490 -22.27 3.22 20.72
C ILE A 490 -21.52 2.85 22.00
N TYR A 491 -21.98 1.77 22.66
CA TYR A 491 -21.36 1.21 23.86
C TYR A 491 -21.10 -0.29 23.65
N ILE A 492 -19.97 -0.75 24.19
CA ILE A 492 -19.58 -2.15 24.23
C ILE A 492 -19.89 -2.70 25.62
N VAL A 493 -20.58 -3.81 25.67
CA VAL A 493 -20.86 -4.61 26.85
C VAL A 493 -19.84 -5.74 26.91
N GLU A 494 -19.10 -5.83 28.00
CA GLU A 494 -18.25 -6.96 28.34
C GLU A 494 -18.82 -7.70 29.53
N VAL A 495 -19.02 -8.99 29.44
CA VAL A 495 -19.36 -9.85 30.57
C VAL A 495 -18.36 -10.97 30.69
N SER A 496 -17.76 -11.11 31.87
CA SER A 496 -16.71 -12.10 32.14
C SER A 496 -16.83 -12.75 33.50
N ASN A 497 -16.32 -13.99 33.60
CA ASN A 497 -16.03 -14.71 34.85
C ASN A 497 -14.75 -15.55 34.67
N ASN A 498 -14.46 -16.45 35.60
CA ASN A 498 -13.27 -17.31 35.56
C ASN A 498 -13.23 -18.31 34.41
N GLY A 499 -14.31 -18.51 33.65
CA GLY A 499 -14.40 -19.51 32.60
C GLY A 499 -14.80 -18.98 31.21
N PHE A 500 -15.24 -17.73 31.11
CA PHE A 500 -15.62 -17.13 29.83
C PHE A 500 -15.52 -15.60 29.84
N LYS A 501 -15.48 -15.04 28.63
CA LYS A 501 -15.56 -13.61 28.38
C LYS A 501 -16.38 -13.40 27.09
N GLU A 502 -17.47 -12.66 27.20
CA GLU A 502 -18.38 -12.38 26.08
C GLU A 502 -18.59 -10.89 25.89
N TYR A 503 -18.88 -10.50 24.66
CA TYR A 503 -19.09 -9.12 24.26
C TYR A 503 -20.39 -8.94 23.51
N ALA A 504 -21.04 -7.81 23.71
CA ALA A 504 -22.16 -7.34 22.92
C ALA A 504 -22.08 -5.81 22.75
N LYS A 505 -22.92 -5.23 21.90
CA LYS A 505 -23.00 -3.79 21.71
C LYS A 505 -24.43 -3.28 21.73
N PHE A 506 -24.63 -2.03 22.13
CA PHE A 506 -25.90 -1.33 21.96
C PHE A 506 -25.67 0.14 21.59
N VAL A 507 -26.72 0.74 21.02
CA VAL A 507 -26.78 2.17 20.72
C VAL A 507 -27.60 2.87 21.79
N LYS A 508 -27.05 3.93 22.40
CA LYS A 508 -27.73 4.85 23.30
C LYS A 508 -28.28 6.02 22.49
N GLU A 509 -29.60 6.23 22.57
CA GLU A 509 -30.30 7.38 21.99
C GLU A 509 -30.42 8.57 22.93
#